data_eed0ece0d1c848ca332f85932ced2717
#
_entry.id   eed0ece0d1c848ca332f85932ced2717
#
_cell.length_a   1.000
_cell.length_b   1.000
_cell.length_c   1.000
_cell.angle_alpha   90.00
_cell.angle_beta   90.00
_cell.angle_gamma   90.00
#
_symmetry.space_group_name_H-M   'P 1'
#
loop_
_entity.id
_entity.type
_entity.pdbx_description
1 polymer ?
#
loop_
_entity_poly.entity_id
_entity_poly.type
_entity_poly.pdbx_seq_one_letter_code
_entity_poly.pdbx_strand_id
1 'polypeptide(L)' 'MEAGDELRKLRESTGMNRKEFCEYFEIPYMTETDWELGNRRVPPYLLRLMAYKIEIEKLAEKKKENGGEDNVADK' A
#
# COMPACT_ATOMS: atom_id res chain seq x y z
N MET A 1 -10.46 7.51 15.98
CA MET A 1 -9.38 6.74 15.36
C MET A 1 -8.51 7.64 14.53
N GLU A 2 -7.23 7.54 14.72
CA GLU A 2 -6.30 8.40 13.99
C GLU A 2 -6.05 7.89 12.59
N ALA A 3 -5.96 8.80 11.64
CA ALA A 3 -5.63 8.42 10.27
C ALA A 3 -4.26 7.78 10.19
N GLY A 4 -3.36 8.19 11.06
CA GLY A 4 -2.03 7.58 11.11
C GLY A 4 -2.07 6.13 11.50
N ASP A 5 -2.97 5.78 12.43
CA ASP A 5 -3.14 4.38 12.81
C ASP A 5 -3.67 3.57 11.64
N GLU A 6 -4.59 4.15 10.88
CA GLU A 6 -5.14 3.47 9.73
C GLU A 6 -4.08 3.24 8.66
N LEU A 7 -3.24 4.23 8.45
CA LEU A 7 -2.15 4.10 7.50
C LEU A 7 -1.20 2.99 7.91
N ARG A 8 -0.83 2.94 9.19
CA ARG A 8 0.06 1.90 9.67
C ARG A 8 -0.57 0.53 9.51
N LYS A 9 -1.85 0.40 9.84
CA LYS A 9 -2.52 -0.88 9.68
C LYS A 9 -2.55 -1.30 8.23
N LEU A 10 -2.79 -0.34 7.34
CA LEU A 10 -2.79 -0.64 5.91
C LEU A 10 -1.42 -1.13 5.47
N ARG A 11 -0.36 -0.44 5.90
CA ARG A 11 0.99 -0.86 5.56
C ARG A 11 1.29 -2.25 6.10
N GLU A 12 0.93 -2.49 7.36
CA GLU A 12 1.21 -3.79 7.97
C GLU A 12 0.46 -4.91 7.26
N SER A 13 -0.71 -4.61 6.73
CA SER A 13 -1.47 -5.63 6.01
C SER A 13 -0.78 -6.08 4.73
N THR A 14 0.13 -5.27 4.20
CA THR A 14 0.87 -5.62 2.99
C THR A 14 2.14 -6.39 3.28
N GLY A 15 2.59 -6.38 4.55
CA GLY A 15 3.85 -7.00 4.88
C GLY A 15 5.06 -6.14 4.57
N MET A 16 4.84 -4.94 4.09
CA MET A 16 5.95 -4.04 3.74
C MET A 16 6.38 -3.22 4.95
N ASN A 17 7.68 -2.96 5.04
CA ASN A 17 8.15 -1.99 6.01
C ASN A 17 7.97 -0.58 5.45
N ARG A 18 8.33 0.44 6.23
CA ARG A 18 8.12 1.81 5.78
C ARG A 18 8.86 2.14 4.51
N LYS A 19 10.10 1.69 4.41
CA LYS A 19 10.88 1.99 3.23
C LYS A 19 10.25 1.39 1.99
N GLU A 20 9.84 0.14 2.07
CA GLU A 20 9.22 -0.54 0.95
C GLU A 20 7.90 0.11 0.58
N PHE A 21 7.12 0.48 1.60
CA PHE A 21 5.84 1.12 1.38
C PHE A 21 6.01 2.46 0.67
N CYS A 22 7.02 3.22 1.10
CA CYS A 22 7.28 4.52 0.48
C CYS A 22 7.70 4.37 -0.97
N GLU A 23 8.51 3.37 -1.26
CA GLU A 23 8.92 3.13 -2.64
C GLU A 23 7.73 2.69 -3.50
N TYR A 24 6.88 1.87 -2.92
CA TYR A 24 5.72 1.36 -3.64
C TYR A 24 4.76 2.50 -4.03
N PHE A 25 4.55 3.45 -3.13
CA PHE A 25 3.64 4.55 -3.39
C PHE A 25 4.34 5.84 -3.80
N GLU A 26 5.67 5.82 -3.89
CA GLU A 26 6.46 6.98 -4.27
C GLU A 26 6.22 8.16 -3.33
N ILE A 27 6.30 7.87 -2.05
CA ILE A 27 6.12 8.87 -1.00
C ILE A 27 7.45 9.10 -0.30
N PRO A 28 7.80 10.35 0.00
CA PRO A 28 9.01 10.60 0.80
C PRO A 28 8.92 9.91 2.15
N TYR A 29 10.03 9.30 2.55
CA TYR A 29 10.05 8.54 3.79
C TYR A 29 9.63 9.39 4.99
N MET A 30 10.11 10.63 5.05
CA MET A 30 9.79 11.52 6.17
C MET A 30 8.31 11.82 6.23
N THR A 31 7.69 11.99 5.07
CA THR A 31 6.27 12.27 5.02
C THR A 31 5.45 11.10 5.56
N GLU A 32 5.79 9.90 5.13
CA GLU A 32 5.08 8.70 5.59
C GLU A 32 5.27 8.52 7.09
N THR A 33 6.48 8.73 7.56
CA THR A 33 6.77 8.60 8.98
C THR A 33 5.97 9.63 9.80
N ASP A 34 5.92 10.87 9.33
CA ASP A 34 5.15 11.90 10.00
C ASP A 34 3.67 11.54 10.07
N TRP A 35 3.17 10.94 9.01
CA TRP A 35 1.77 10.51 9.00
C TRP A 35 1.51 9.43 10.05
N GLU A 36 2.37 8.42 10.11
CA GLU A 36 2.16 7.32 11.06
C GLU A 36 2.34 7.78 12.50
N LEU A 37 3.25 8.72 12.74
CA LEU A 37 3.48 9.20 14.08
C LEU A 37 2.47 10.26 14.53
N GLY A 38 1.63 10.73 13.60
CA GLY A 38 0.64 11.72 13.95
C GLY A 38 1.13 13.15 13.88
N ASN A 39 2.35 13.37 13.39
CA ASN A 39 2.90 14.72 13.24
C ASN A 39 2.23 15.46 12.09
N ARG A 40 1.70 14.74 11.14
CA ARG A 40 0.98 15.29 10.01
C ARG A 40 -0.26 14.45 9.79
N ARG A 41 -1.30 15.09 9.28
CA ARG A 41 -2.55 14.39 9.00
C ARG A 41 -2.53 13.86 7.56
N VAL A 42 -2.72 12.55 7.42
CA VAL A 42 -2.80 11.97 6.09
C VAL A 42 -4.19 12.26 5.52
N PRO A 43 -4.28 12.73 4.26
CA PRO A 43 -5.58 13.00 3.66
C PRO A 43 -6.42 11.73 3.56
N PRO A 44 -7.68 11.80 3.97
CA PRO A 44 -8.53 10.59 3.94
C PRO A 44 -8.68 9.99 2.54
N TYR A 45 -8.75 10.83 1.51
CA TYR A 45 -8.91 10.30 0.16
C TYR A 45 -7.68 9.50 -0.25
N LEU A 46 -6.52 9.91 0.25
CA LEU A 46 -5.28 9.21 -0.08
C LEU A 46 -5.26 7.82 0.52
N LEU A 47 -5.74 7.70 1.76
CA LEU A 47 -5.84 6.39 2.38
C LEU A 47 -6.73 5.46 1.56
N ARG A 48 -7.84 5.97 1.07
CA ARG A 48 -8.74 5.17 0.26
C ARG A 48 -8.09 4.75 -1.05
N LEU A 49 -7.37 5.67 -1.69
CA LEU A 49 -6.68 5.34 -2.93
C LEU A 49 -5.61 4.29 -2.71
N MET A 50 -4.88 4.41 -1.61
CA MET A 50 -3.86 3.42 -1.28
C MET A 50 -4.46 2.05 -1.05
N ALA A 51 -5.54 1.99 -0.29
CA ALA A 51 -6.19 0.72 -0.02
C ALA A 51 -6.71 0.10 -1.32
N TYR A 52 -7.27 0.92 -2.18
CA TYR A 52 -7.80 0.46 -3.45
C TYR A 52 -6.69 -0.13 -4.33
N LYS A 53 -5.58 0.58 -4.41
CA LYS A 53 -4.45 0.11 -5.20
C LYS A 53 -3.91 -1.21 -4.69
N ILE A 54 -3.79 -1.32 -3.38
CA ILE A 54 -3.29 -2.56 -2.78
C ILE A 54 -4.23 -3.72 -3.10
N GLU A 55 -5.53 -3.49 -2.99
CA GLU A 55 -6.48 -4.55 -3.26
C GLU A 55 -6.45 -4.99 -4.71
N ILE A 56 -6.37 -4.02 -5.61
CA ILE A 56 -6.34 -4.34 -7.03
C ILE A 56 -5.09 -5.14 -7.37
N GLU A 57 -3.96 -4.74 -6.84
CA GLU A 57 -2.71 -5.42 -7.16
C GLU A 57 -2.63 -6.80 -6.51
N LYS A 58 -3.24 -6.94 -5.33
CA LYS A 58 -3.33 -8.27 -4.74
C LYS A 58 -4.15 -9.21 -5.59
N LEU A 59 -5.26 -8.70 -6.10
CA LEU A 59 -6.09 -9.52 -6.97
C LEU A 59 -5.35 -9.91 -8.23
N ALA A 60 -4.59 -8.98 -8.79
CA ALA A 60 -3.82 -9.27 -9.99
C ALA A 60 -2.77 -10.33 -9.72
N GLU A 61 -2.13 -10.25 -8.58
CA GLU A 61 -1.12 -11.26 -8.22
C GLU A 61 -1.75 -12.61 -8.04
N LYS A 62 -2.91 -12.66 -7.40
CA LYS A 62 -3.61 -13.91 -7.22
C LYS A 62 -3.97 -14.54 -8.54
N LYS A 63 -4.46 -13.71 -9.45
CA LYS A 63 -4.80 -14.19 -10.78
C LYS A 63 -3.57 -14.75 -11.49
N LYS A 64 -2.46 -14.09 -11.34
CA LYS A 64 -1.23 -14.56 -11.94
C LYS A 64 -0.86 -15.92 -11.42
N GLU A 65 -0.96 -16.10 -10.13
CA GLU A 65 -0.59 -17.37 -9.52
C GLU A 65 -1.50 -18.49 -10.00
N ASN A 66 -2.78 -18.19 -10.10
CA ASN A 66 -3.74 -19.20 -10.51
C ASN A 66 -3.67 -19.49 -11.99
N GLY A 67 -3.44 -18.46 -12.72
CA GLY A 67 -3.45 -18.58 -14.17
C GLY A 67 -2.14 -19.06 -14.70
N GLY A 68 -1.32 -19.09 -14.24
CA GLY A 68 -0.31 -19.49 -14.61
C GLY A 68 0.50 -19.48 -15.21
N GLU A 69 0.22 -19.19 -15.06
CA GLU A 69 0.79 -19.22 -15.48
C GLU A 69 1.02 -18.98 -16.48
N ASP A 70 0.75 -18.39 -16.74
CA ASP A 70 0.87 -18.04 -17.70
C ASP A 70 1.08 -17.43 -18.24
N ASN A 71 0.95 -17.04 -18.04
CA ASN A 71 1.21 -16.34 -18.61
C ASN A 71 1.50 -15.88 -19.05
N VAL A 72 1.42 -15.82 -18.94
CA VAL A 72 1.76 -15.27 -19.39
C VAL A 72 1.94 -14.87 -19.98
N ALA A 73 1.82 -14.83 -20.00
CA ALA A 73 2.00 -14.36 -20.60
C ALA A 73 2.08 -13.74 -21.04
N ASP A 74 1.97 -13.38 -20.91
CA ASP A 74 2.10 -12.78 -21.29
C ASP A 74 2.38 -12.38 -21.75
N LYS A 75 2.33 -12.24 -21.84
CA LYS A 75 2.62 -11.81 -22.36
C LYS A 75 2.76 -11.66 -22.81
#